data_3de8c2c236d9fd3c9f97849e09fedcb2
#
_entry.id   3de8c2c236d9fd3c9f97849e09fedcb2
#
_cell.length_a   1.000
_cell.length_b   1.000
_cell.length_c   1.000
_cell.angle_alpha   90.00
_cell.angle_beta   90.00
_cell.angle_gamma   90.00
#
_symmetry.space_group_name_H-M   'P 1'
#
loop_
_entity.id
_entity.type
_entity.pdbx_description
1 polymer ?
#
loop_
_entity_poly.entity_id
_entity_poly.type
_entity_poly.pdbx_seq_one_letter_code
_entity_poly.pdbx_strand_id
1 'polypeptide(L)'
;MIVNQWVPAAHRGDAVGDSARRVRDLLRGMGHQSDVFALTIDDDLQGDVRPFAEPASRRGDLTIFHFALVSPMTAEFAQLPRGRILQYHNVTPAHFFGPWDPAMFRLAELSRDDLRSLAGHTDIALGDSDYNRQELERLGFTNTGVFPIAVDLSRVTSPITLPALEAVLDDGLQNFLFVGRIAPNKKIEDHIRLAEFYKRYVDERYRFIFVGRTDGVPRYYNMVRALIAEFQMPPDRFIFTGPVPDEELAVYYRTASVYLSLSEHEGFCVPLLEAMAADVPVLAYASSAVPDTLGGAGISFAPKDLEYAAELLGELAFNDRLRASVIAGQRRRLKDFGDDRIIRELEQLVGRSQHGA
;
A
#
# COMPACT_ATOMS: atom_id res chain seq x y z
N MET A 1 28.36 0.72 9.74
CA MET A 1 27.80 2.08 9.62
C MET A 1 26.58 2.21 10.50
N ILE A 2 26.18 3.43 10.83
CA ILE A 2 24.90 3.75 11.48
C ILE A 2 23.95 4.27 10.39
N VAL A 3 22.86 3.52 10.13
CA VAL A 3 21.84 3.86 9.13
C VAL A 3 20.52 4.07 9.86
N ASN A 4 20.17 5.31 10.14
CA ASN A 4 18.94 5.64 10.85
C ASN A 4 17.78 5.84 9.88
N GLN A 5 16.57 5.54 10.35
CA GLN A 5 15.35 5.72 9.58
C GLN A 5 14.40 6.65 10.31
N TRP A 6 13.83 7.60 9.59
CA TRP A 6 12.86 8.56 10.11
C TRP A 6 11.50 8.32 9.48
N VAL A 7 10.49 8.10 10.31
CA VAL A 7 9.10 7.97 9.90
C VAL A 7 8.24 9.00 10.64
N PRO A 8 7.31 9.71 10.02
CA PRO A 8 6.46 10.66 10.72
C PRO A 8 5.63 10.01 11.83
N ALA A 9 5.17 8.79 11.60
CA ALA A 9 4.38 8.03 12.56
C ALA A 9 4.73 6.54 12.48
N ALA A 10 4.68 5.85 13.61
CA ALA A 10 4.77 4.41 13.71
C ALA A 10 3.47 3.88 14.31
N HIS A 11 2.57 3.44 13.46
CA HIS A 11 1.30 2.85 13.83
C HIS A 11 1.25 1.39 13.37
N ARG A 12 0.54 0.55 14.12
CA ARG A 12 0.36 -0.86 13.73
C ARG A 12 -0.47 -0.94 12.44
N GLY A 13 0.02 -1.75 11.48
CA GLY A 13 -0.63 -1.94 10.18
C GLY A 13 -0.45 -0.76 9.21
N ASP A 14 0.45 0.19 9.53
CA ASP A 14 0.90 1.19 8.58
C ASP A 14 2.07 0.64 7.75
N ALA A 15 1.85 0.48 6.45
CA ALA A 15 2.81 -0.11 5.53
C ALA A 15 4.17 0.62 5.52
N VAL A 16 4.21 1.93 5.76
CA VAL A 16 5.45 2.73 5.81
C VAL A 16 6.25 2.41 7.06
N GLY A 17 5.59 2.42 8.23
CA GLY A 17 6.22 2.08 9.51
C GLY A 17 6.69 0.62 9.54
N ASP A 18 5.88 -0.30 9.03
CA ASP A 18 6.23 -1.72 8.94
C ASP A 18 7.43 -1.95 8.01
N SER A 19 7.47 -1.27 6.87
CA SER A 19 8.61 -1.31 5.94
C SER A 19 9.89 -0.77 6.56
N ALA A 20 9.82 0.37 7.27
CA ALA A 20 10.98 0.94 7.94
C ALA A 20 11.56 -0.01 8.99
N ARG A 21 10.70 -0.67 9.79
CA ARG A 21 11.13 -1.67 10.78
C ARG A 21 11.78 -2.89 10.11
N ARG A 22 11.20 -3.38 9.01
CA ARG A 22 11.78 -4.48 8.24
C ARG A 22 13.14 -4.11 7.63
N VAL A 23 13.27 -2.94 7.03
CA VAL A 23 14.55 -2.42 6.50
C VAL A 23 15.58 -2.31 7.62
N ARG A 24 15.21 -1.83 8.81
CA ARG A 24 16.08 -1.81 10.00
C ARG A 24 16.60 -3.21 10.31
N ASP A 25 15.72 -4.20 10.35
CA ASP A 25 16.10 -5.56 10.75
C ASP A 25 17.01 -6.22 9.71
N LEU A 26 16.78 -5.97 8.42
CA LEU A 26 17.67 -6.39 7.34
C LEU A 26 19.04 -5.72 7.45
N LEU A 27 19.10 -4.41 7.68
CA LEU A 27 20.36 -3.67 7.90
C LEU A 27 21.15 -4.22 9.10
N ARG A 28 20.46 -4.55 10.20
CA ARG A 28 21.08 -5.20 11.37
C ARG A 28 21.60 -6.58 11.03
N GLY A 29 20.87 -7.37 10.24
CA GLY A 29 21.33 -8.66 9.72
C GLY A 29 22.58 -8.56 8.83
N MET A 30 22.76 -7.44 8.13
CA MET A 30 23.96 -7.12 7.34
C MET A 30 25.13 -6.57 8.18
N GLY A 31 25.00 -6.46 9.52
CA GLY A 31 26.03 -5.98 10.42
C GLY A 31 26.08 -4.44 10.59
N HIS A 32 25.07 -3.72 10.17
CA HIS A 32 24.94 -2.28 10.42
C HIS A 32 24.19 -1.99 11.71
N GLN A 33 24.42 -0.83 12.30
CA GLN A 33 23.55 -0.30 13.35
C GLN A 33 22.40 0.44 12.65
N SER A 34 21.18 0.18 13.05
CA SER A 34 20.00 0.85 12.50
C SER A 34 18.90 0.95 13.54
N ASP A 35 18.31 2.13 13.66
CA ASP A 35 17.13 2.41 14.48
C ASP A 35 16.10 3.16 13.67
N VAL A 36 14.83 2.97 14.04
CA VAL A 36 13.70 3.73 13.49
C VAL A 36 13.30 4.79 14.52
N PHE A 37 13.15 6.03 14.07
CA PHE A 37 12.74 7.17 14.90
C PHE A 37 11.45 7.75 14.37
N ALA A 38 10.47 8.00 15.26
CA ALA A 38 9.15 8.52 14.90
C ALA A 38 8.71 9.70 15.78
N LEU A 39 7.85 10.58 15.22
CA LEU A 39 7.21 11.67 15.98
C LEU A 39 6.08 11.14 16.87
N THR A 40 5.29 10.20 16.34
CA THR A 40 4.23 9.52 17.07
C THR A 40 4.45 8.01 17.00
N ILE A 41 4.23 7.33 18.12
CA ILE A 41 4.50 5.90 18.28
C ILE A 41 3.32 5.29 19.03
N ASP A 42 2.72 4.22 18.49
CA ASP A 42 1.70 3.45 19.21
C ASP A 42 2.32 2.77 20.44
N ASP A 43 1.52 2.60 21.50
CA ASP A 43 2.00 2.10 22.80
C ASP A 43 2.67 0.72 22.69
N ASP A 44 2.19 -0.14 21.82
CA ASP A 44 2.74 -1.49 21.60
C ASP A 44 4.01 -1.52 20.73
N LEU A 45 4.38 -0.40 20.12
CA LEU A 45 5.64 -0.21 19.37
C LEU A 45 6.71 0.52 20.19
N GLN A 46 6.39 0.95 21.42
CA GLN A 46 7.37 1.55 22.31
C GLN A 46 8.49 0.57 22.65
N GLY A 47 9.73 1.02 22.47
CA GLY A 47 10.93 0.16 22.63
C GLY A 47 11.39 -0.51 21.34
N ASP A 48 10.51 -0.74 20.37
CA ASP A 48 10.88 -1.18 19.02
C ASP A 48 11.17 0.02 18.08
N VAL A 49 10.43 1.10 18.23
CA VAL A 49 10.64 2.39 17.58
C VAL A 49 10.98 3.43 18.63
N ARG A 50 11.91 4.33 18.32
CA ARG A 50 12.46 5.33 19.24
C ARG A 50 11.85 6.71 18.98
N PRO A 51 11.67 7.54 20.03
CA PRO A 51 11.21 8.92 19.85
C PRO A 51 12.18 9.75 18.99
N PHE A 52 11.65 10.49 18.02
CA PHE A 52 12.44 11.35 17.14
C PHE A 52 13.20 12.44 17.90
N ALA A 53 12.70 12.88 19.05
CA ALA A 53 13.33 13.88 19.91
C ALA A 53 14.69 13.42 20.48
N GLU A 54 14.99 12.12 20.46
CA GLU A 54 16.27 11.63 20.95
C GLU A 54 17.45 12.14 20.10
N PRO A 55 18.55 12.59 20.71
CA PRO A 55 19.73 13.07 19.97
C PRO A 55 20.34 12.01 19.03
N ALA A 56 20.09 10.72 19.29
CA ALA A 56 20.55 9.60 18.47
C ALA A 56 19.91 9.61 17.07
N SER A 57 18.73 10.18 16.89
CA SER A 57 18.06 10.27 15.59
C SER A 57 18.89 11.00 14.53
N ARG A 58 19.72 11.96 14.97
CA ARG A 58 20.56 12.81 14.12
C ARG A 58 22.01 12.31 14.01
N ARG A 59 22.34 11.18 14.66
CA ARG A 59 23.71 10.62 14.72
C ARG A 59 23.82 9.40 13.81
N GLY A 60 23.63 9.59 12.51
CA GLY A 60 23.79 8.51 11.52
C GLY A 60 24.84 8.87 10.47
N ASP A 61 25.48 7.85 9.90
CA ASP A 61 26.24 8.00 8.66
C ASP A 61 25.28 8.23 7.49
N LEU A 62 24.14 7.57 7.54
CA LEU A 62 23.01 7.69 6.59
C LEU A 62 21.70 7.88 7.35
N THR A 63 20.80 8.64 6.76
CA THR A 63 19.42 8.78 7.24
C THR A 63 18.47 8.51 6.08
N ILE A 64 17.60 7.50 6.23
CA ILE A 64 16.50 7.23 5.31
C ILE A 64 15.25 7.92 5.87
N PHE A 65 14.81 8.96 5.19
CA PHE A 65 13.57 9.65 5.56
C PHE A 65 12.40 9.12 4.73
N HIS A 66 11.47 8.44 5.39
CA HIS A 66 10.26 7.90 4.80
C HIS A 66 9.20 9.00 4.69
N PHE A 67 9.09 9.58 3.51
CA PHE A 67 8.19 10.69 3.25
C PHE A 67 6.84 10.19 2.72
N ALA A 68 5.78 10.45 3.46
CA ALA A 68 4.39 10.18 3.08
C ALA A 68 3.48 11.41 3.24
N LEU A 69 3.80 12.30 4.18
CA LEU A 69 3.07 13.52 4.51
C LEU A 69 4.03 14.59 5.03
N VAL A 70 3.62 15.86 4.93
CA VAL A 70 4.31 16.99 5.55
C VAL A 70 4.51 16.75 7.05
N SER A 71 5.72 17.00 7.52
CA SER A 71 6.06 16.85 8.94
C SER A 71 7.22 17.78 9.33
N PRO A 72 7.39 18.08 10.63
CA PRO A 72 8.57 18.83 11.10
C PRO A 72 9.91 18.19 10.75
N MET A 73 9.94 16.89 10.46
CA MET A 73 11.14 16.17 10.07
C MET A 73 11.75 16.70 8.75
N THR A 74 10.95 17.23 7.84
CA THR A 74 11.40 17.76 6.54
C THR A 74 12.45 18.84 6.72
N ALA A 75 12.20 19.82 7.58
CA ALA A 75 13.13 20.91 7.84
C ALA A 75 14.43 20.41 8.49
N GLU A 76 14.36 19.44 9.39
CA GLU A 76 15.52 18.85 10.05
C GLU A 76 16.31 17.95 9.08
N PHE A 77 15.65 17.19 8.22
CA PHE A 77 16.30 16.37 7.20
C PHE A 77 17.13 17.23 6.23
N ALA A 78 16.58 18.36 5.79
CA ALA A 78 17.26 19.30 4.92
C ALA A 78 18.56 19.89 5.54
N GLN A 79 18.64 19.91 6.87
CA GLN A 79 19.81 20.44 7.61
C GLN A 79 20.87 19.36 7.92
N LEU A 80 20.61 18.10 7.68
CA LEU A 80 21.60 17.05 7.86
C LEU A 80 22.81 17.33 6.93
N PRO A 81 24.05 17.13 7.41
CA PRO A 81 25.23 17.51 6.63
C PRO A 81 25.44 16.66 5.38
N ARG A 82 25.05 15.39 5.42
CA ARG A 82 25.19 14.39 4.34
C ARG A 82 24.42 13.13 4.65
N GLY A 83 24.44 12.17 3.72
CA GLY A 83 23.83 10.86 3.89
C GLY A 83 22.30 10.91 3.90
N ARG A 84 21.72 11.83 3.13
CA ARG A 84 20.28 12.11 3.07
C ARG A 84 19.63 11.29 1.98
N ILE A 85 19.01 10.19 2.38
CA ILE A 85 18.22 9.33 1.50
C ILE A 85 16.74 9.60 1.77
N LEU A 86 16.00 10.02 0.75
CA LEU A 86 14.56 10.15 0.79
C LEU A 86 13.93 8.88 0.23
N GLN A 87 13.03 8.22 0.96
CA GLN A 87 12.13 7.22 0.41
C GLN A 87 10.72 7.81 0.33
N TYR A 88 10.21 7.95 -0.87
CA TYR A 88 8.91 8.58 -1.15
C TYR A 88 7.82 7.53 -1.30
N HIS A 89 6.87 7.54 -0.35
CA HIS A 89 5.75 6.60 -0.27
C HIS A 89 4.47 7.10 -0.95
N ASN A 90 4.58 8.13 -1.73
CA ASN A 90 3.50 8.83 -2.44
C ASN A 90 2.60 9.71 -1.55
N VAL A 91 2.18 10.83 -2.13
CA VAL A 91 1.15 11.72 -1.60
C VAL A 91 -0.05 11.69 -2.54
N THR A 92 -1.18 11.19 -2.07
CA THR A 92 -2.42 11.19 -2.86
C THR A 92 -2.76 12.60 -3.34
N PRO A 93 -3.01 12.82 -4.64
CA PRO A 93 -3.33 14.15 -5.17
C PRO A 93 -4.54 14.79 -4.48
N ALA A 94 -4.40 16.07 -4.14
CA ALA A 94 -5.38 16.80 -3.35
C ALA A 94 -6.79 16.79 -3.95
N HIS A 95 -6.92 16.78 -5.29
CA HIS A 95 -8.22 16.82 -5.96
C HIS A 95 -9.15 15.65 -5.59
N PHE A 96 -8.61 14.49 -5.17
CA PHE A 96 -9.44 13.38 -4.68
C PHE A 96 -10.20 13.76 -3.40
N PHE A 97 -9.62 14.61 -2.57
CA PHE A 97 -10.22 15.03 -1.29
C PHE A 97 -11.10 16.26 -1.41
N GLY A 98 -10.95 17.04 -2.47
CA GLY A 98 -11.62 18.35 -2.63
C GLY A 98 -13.12 18.33 -2.33
N PRO A 99 -13.93 17.41 -2.89
CA PRO A 99 -15.37 17.33 -2.63
C PRO A 99 -15.74 16.86 -1.21
N TRP A 100 -14.80 16.22 -0.49
CA TRP A 100 -15.10 15.43 0.69
C TRP A 100 -14.54 16.01 1.99
N ASP A 101 -13.30 16.48 1.94
CA ASP A 101 -12.55 16.93 3.11
C ASP A 101 -11.57 18.05 2.76
N PRO A 102 -11.92 19.33 3.05
CA PRO A 102 -11.03 20.46 2.80
C PRO A 102 -9.71 20.42 3.60
N ALA A 103 -9.69 19.78 4.77
CA ALA A 103 -8.47 19.67 5.58
C ALA A 103 -7.49 18.69 4.92
N MET A 104 -7.99 17.52 4.49
CA MET A 104 -7.19 16.55 3.74
C MET A 104 -6.72 17.10 2.38
N PHE A 105 -7.55 17.89 1.71
CA PHE A 105 -7.15 18.59 0.49
C PHE A 105 -5.92 19.48 0.73
N ARG A 106 -6.00 20.35 1.75
CA ARG A 106 -4.88 21.24 2.10
C ARG A 106 -3.65 20.48 2.55
N LEU A 107 -3.83 19.41 3.35
CA LEU A 107 -2.72 18.58 3.81
C LEU A 107 -1.98 17.94 2.63
N ALA A 108 -2.71 17.43 1.64
CA ALA A 108 -2.10 16.84 0.45
C ALA A 108 -1.34 17.88 -0.40
N GLU A 109 -1.86 19.09 -0.55
CA GLU A 109 -1.15 20.18 -1.24
C GLU A 109 0.12 20.58 -0.50
N LEU A 110 0.01 20.85 0.80
CA LEU A 110 1.18 21.19 1.63
C LEU A 110 2.24 20.09 1.60
N SER A 111 1.83 18.83 1.60
CA SER A 111 2.78 17.70 1.53
C SER A 111 3.54 17.66 0.21
N ARG A 112 2.92 18.03 -0.91
CA ARG A 112 3.61 18.08 -2.21
C ARG A 112 4.57 19.25 -2.30
N ASP A 113 4.23 20.41 -1.72
CA ASP A 113 5.12 21.56 -1.66
C ASP A 113 6.31 21.29 -0.72
N ASP A 114 6.06 20.64 0.40
CA ASP A 114 7.08 20.21 1.36
C ASP A 114 8.05 19.22 0.72
N LEU A 115 7.54 18.21 0.01
CA LEU A 115 8.36 17.27 -0.78
C LEU A 115 9.25 18.00 -1.80
N ARG A 116 8.67 18.93 -2.57
CA ARG A 116 9.42 19.70 -3.57
C ARG A 116 10.57 20.48 -2.94
N SER A 117 10.40 21.00 -1.73
CA SER A 117 11.45 21.73 -1.03
C SER A 117 12.70 20.90 -0.74
N LEU A 118 12.58 19.58 -0.72
CA LEU A 118 13.69 18.64 -0.46
C LEU A 118 14.53 18.34 -1.71
N ALA A 119 14.14 18.73 -2.92
CA ALA A 119 14.85 18.39 -4.15
C ALA A 119 16.33 18.81 -4.14
N GLY A 120 16.65 20.00 -3.59
CA GLY A 120 18.00 20.50 -3.44
C GLY A 120 18.74 20.03 -2.17
N HIS A 121 18.09 19.24 -1.32
CA HIS A 121 18.59 18.81 -0.01
C HIS A 121 18.67 17.30 0.15
N THR A 122 18.49 16.54 -0.91
CA THR A 122 18.46 15.08 -0.91
C THR A 122 19.63 14.55 -1.73
N ASP A 123 20.40 13.63 -1.17
CA ASP A 123 21.55 13.04 -1.86
C ASP A 123 21.09 11.89 -2.79
N ILE A 124 20.10 11.10 -2.35
CA ILE A 124 19.45 10.04 -3.13
C ILE A 124 17.94 10.09 -2.85
N ALA A 125 17.12 10.12 -3.89
CA ALA A 125 15.67 10.09 -3.77
C ALA A 125 15.07 8.81 -4.40
N LEU A 126 14.38 8.01 -3.60
CA LEU A 126 13.87 6.70 -3.97
C LEU A 126 12.34 6.72 -3.97
N GLY A 127 11.73 6.24 -5.04
CA GLY A 127 10.29 5.97 -5.06
C GLY A 127 10.02 4.50 -4.81
N ASP A 128 8.86 4.18 -4.22
CA ASP A 128 8.44 2.78 -4.03
C ASP A 128 8.17 2.06 -5.35
N SER A 129 7.90 2.82 -6.41
CA SER A 129 7.60 2.38 -7.77
C SER A 129 8.26 3.30 -8.80
N ASP A 130 8.29 2.88 -10.06
CA ASP A 130 8.75 3.75 -11.13
C ASP A 130 7.84 4.97 -11.32
N TYR A 131 6.56 4.81 -11.07
CA TYR A 131 5.59 5.92 -11.03
C TYR A 131 6.01 7.00 -10.00
N ASN A 132 6.37 6.60 -8.78
CA ASN A 132 6.84 7.52 -7.73
C ASN A 132 8.20 8.14 -8.10
N ARG A 133 9.13 7.35 -8.66
CA ARG A 133 10.42 7.85 -9.13
C ARG A 133 10.25 8.95 -10.19
N GLN A 134 9.37 8.74 -11.17
CA GLN A 134 9.07 9.74 -12.20
C GLN A 134 8.42 11.00 -11.60
N GLU A 135 7.63 10.88 -10.53
CA GLU A 135 7.08 12.02 -9.82
C GLU A 135 8.19 12.83 -9.14
N LEU A 136 9.15 12.17 -8.48
CA LEU A 136 10.33 12.83 -7.90
C LEU A 136 11.13 13.60 -8.95
N GLU A 137 11.37 13.03 -10.13
CA GLU A 137 12.05 13.72 -11.24
C GLU A 137 11.30 14.98 -11.69
N ARG A 138 9.97 14.89 -11.82
CA ARG A 138 9.12 16.06 -12.15
C ARG A 138 9.16 17.15 -11.07
N LEU A 139 9.44 16.78 -9.82
CA LEU A 139 9.60 17.72 -8.70
C LEU A 139 11.03 18.30 -8.60
N GLY A 140 11.96 17.86 -9.45
CA GLY A 140 13.32 18.40 -9.54
C GLY A 140 14.41 17.61 -8.82
N PHE A 141 14.11 16.40 -8.34
CA PHE A 141 15.13 15.50 -7.82
C PHE A 141 15.99 14.94 -8.97
N THR A 142 17.31 14.92 -8.81
CA THR A 142 18.25 14.57 -9.89
C THR A 142 18.88 13.18 -9.73
N ASN A 143 19.03 12.67 -8.52
CA ASN A 143 19.57 11.35 -8.24
C ASN A 143 18.43 10.46 -7.74
N THR A 144 17.68 9.89 -8.67
CA THR A 144 16.49 9.12 -8.36
C THR A 144 16.67 7.61 -8.60
N GLY A 145 15.88 6.80 -7.91
CA GLY A 145 15.86 5.36 -8.06
C GLY A 145 14.54 4.77 -7.58
N VAL A 146 14.40 3.45 -7.72
CA VAL A 146 13.27 2.69 -7.18
C VAL A 146 13.78 1.83 -6.03
N PHE A 147 13.12 1.93 -4.89
CA PHE A 147 13.31 1.04 -3.75
C PHE A 147 11.91 0.63 -3.26
N PRO A 148 11.45 -0.58 -3.56
CA PRO A 148 10.10 -0.99 -3.23
C PRO A 148 9.90 -1.10 -1.72
N ILE A 149 8.66 -0.94 -1.27
CA ILE A 149 8.28 -1.17 0.13
C ILE A 149 8.70 -2.60 0.54
N ALA A 150 9.44 -2.71 1.63
CA ALA A 150 9.79 -4.01 2.22
C ALA A 150 8.58 -4.55 3.00
N VAL A 151 7.90 -5.55 2.44
CA VAL A 151 6.65 -6.10 2.99
C VAL A 151 6.91 -7.43 3.67
N ASP A 152 6.35 -7.63 4.87
CA ASP A 152 6.23 -8.95 5.48
C ASP A 152 4.90 -9.59 5.05
N LEU A 153 4.98 -10.56 4.15
CA LEU A 153 3.82 -11.27 3.64
C LEU A 153 3.38 -12.45 4.52
N SER A 154 4.12 -12.77 5.59
CA SER A 154 3.79 -13.87 6.51
C SER A 154 2.44 -13.65 7.21
N ARG A 155 2.05 -12.39 7.42
CA ARG A 155 0.77 -12.04 8.05
C ARG A 155 -0.46 -12.53 7.27
N VAL A 156 -0.39 -12.58 5.93
CA VAL A 156 -1.52 -13.02 5.09
C VAL A 156 -1.41 -14.47 4.67
N THR A 157 -0.27 -15.13 4.88
CA THR A 157 -0.05 -16.56 4.62
C THR A 157 -0.12 -17.39 5.89
N SER A 158 -0.49 -16.81 7.02
CA SER A 158 -0.63 -17.49 8.30
C SER A 158 -1.57 -18.71 8.19
N PRO A 159 -1.17 -19.88 8.71
CA PRO A 159 -2.02 -21.07 8.73
C PRO A 159 -3.11 -21.03 9.81
N ILE A 160 -3.19 -19.96 10.60
CA ILE A 160 -4.20 -19.81 11.65
C ILE A 160 -5.58 -19.88 11.05
N THR A 161 -6.45 -20.70 11.63
CA THR A 161 -7.84 -20.87 11.24
C THR A 161 -8.76 -20.17 12.22
N LEU A 162 -9.82 -19.56 11.71
CA LEU A 162 -10.91 -18.98 12.48
C LEU A 162 -12.23 -19.62 12.01
N PRO A 163 -12.58 -20.82 12.53
CA PRO A 163 -13.64 -21.66 11.96
C PRO A 163 -14.99 -20.96 11.85
N ALA A 164 -15.32 -20.08 12.79
CA ALA A 164 -16.58 -19.33 12.75
C ALA A 164 -16.62 -18.33 11.60
N LEU A 165 -15.52 -17.60 11.34
CA LEU A 165 -15.42 -16.66 10.24
C LEU A 165 -15.37 -17.40 8.90
N GLU A 166 -14.58 -18.46 8.81
CA GLU A 166 -14.48 -19.30 7.62
C GLU A 166 -15.85 -19.87 7.23
N ALA A 167 -16.62 -20.41 8.19
CA ALA A 167 -17.95 -20.95 7.92
C ALA A 167 -18.96 -19.88 7.39
N VAL A 168 -18.81 -18.63 7.82
CA VAL A 168 -19.63 -17.52 7.31
C VAL A 168 -19.23 -17.13 5.88
N LEU A 169 -17.97 -17.29 5.53
CA LEU A 169 -17.43 -16.90 4.22
C LEU A 169 -17.46 -18.04 3.20
N ASP A 170 -17.57 -19.28 3.63
CA ASP A 170 -17.72 -20.49 2.79
C ASP A 170 -19.19 -20.92 2.65
N ASP A 171 -20.05 -19.98 2.27
CA ASP A 171 -21.47 -20.16 2.09
C ASP A 171 -21.89 -20.33 0.61
N GLY A 172 -20.92 -20.49 -0.28
CA GLY A 172 -21.11 -20.64 -1.72
C GLY A 172 -21.25 -19.33 -2.50
N LEU A 173 -21.03 -18.19 -1.85
CA LEU A 173 -20.92 -16.89 -2.52
C LEU A 173 -19.50 -16.68 -3.04
N GLN A 174 -19.36 -15.95 -4.15
CA GLN A 174 -18.07 -15.46 -4.60
C GLN A 174 -17.66 -14.25 -3.77
N ASN A 175 -16.54 -14.37 -3.04
CA ASN A 175 -16.03 -13.30 -2.19
C ASN A 175 -15.03 -12.43 -2.98
N PHE A 176 -15.40 -11.18 -3.29
CA PHE A 176 -14.54 -10.20 -3.92
C PHE A 176 -13.94 -9.30 -2.87
N LEU A 177 -12.62 -9.39 -2.70
CA LEU A 177 -11.90 -8.74 -1.61
C LEU A 177 -11.26 -7.43 -2.08
N PHE A 178 -11.40 -6.39 -1.29
CA PHE A 178 -10.60 -5.18 -1.32
C PHE A 178 -10.01 -4.93 0.07
N VAL A 179 -8.71 -4.61 0.13
CA VAL A 179 -8.02 -4.25 1.38
C VAL A 179 -7.43 -2.86 1.25
N GLY A 180 -7.74 -1.98 2.19
CA GLY A 180 -7.25 -0.62 2.20
C GLY A 180 -8.21 0.37 2.87
N ARG A 181 -7.74 1.58 3.13
CA ARG A 181 -8.60 2.65 3.67
C ARG A 181 -9.74 2.97 2.70
N ILE A 182 -10.94 3.17 3.22
CA ILE A 182 -12.08 3.64 2.43
C ILE A 182 -11.90 5.14 2.17
N ALA A 183 -11.33 5.46 1.01
CA ALA A 183 -10.92 6.81 0.62
C ALA A 183 -11.25 7.10 -0.86
N PRO A 184 -11.41 8.37 -1.25
CA PRO A 184 -11.89 8.73 -2.58
C PRO A 184 -11.02 8.24 -3.75
N ASN A 185 -9.70 8.17 -3.57
CA ASN A 185 -8.78 7.64 -4.57
C ASN A 185 -8.90 6.13 -4.78
N LYS A 186 -9.52 5.41 -3.83
CA LYS A 186 -9.75 3.96 -3.90
C LYS A 186 -11.02 3.59 -4.69
N LYS A 187 -11.88 4.58 -4.98
CA LYS A 187 -13.05 4.41 -5.86
C LYS A 187 -13.97 3.27 -5.43
N ILE A 188 -14.34 3.26 -4.15
CA ILE A 188 -15.25 2.23 -3.63
C ILE A 188 -16.64 2.32 -4.30
N GLU A 189 -17.06 3.52 -4.72
CA GLU A 189 -18.28 3.71 -5.51
C GLU A 189 -18.26 2.92 -6.82
N ASP A 190 -17.10 2.73 -7.43
CA ASP A 190 -17.00 1.96 -8.67
C ASP A 190 -17.14 0.44 -8.42
N HIS A 191 -16.72 -0.05 -7.23
CA HIS A 191 -17.02 -1.44 -6.83
C HIS A 191 -18.54 -1.66 -6.69
N ILE A 192 -19.27 -0.67 -6.15
CA ILE A 192 -20.73 -0.78 -6.03
C ILE A 192 -21.40 -0.76 -7.41
N ARG A 193 -20.95 0.11 -8.33
CA ARG A 193 -21.43 0.16 -9.71
C ARG A 193 -21.10 -1.12 -10.47
N LEU A 194 -19.87 -1.65 -10.32
CA LEU A 194 -19.47 -2.92 -10.91
C LEU A 194 -20.33 -4.07 -10.39
N ALA A 195 -20.67 -4.07 -9.11
CA ALA A 195 -21.54 -5.09 -8.53
C ALA A 195 -22.95 -5.13 -9.18
N GLU A 196 -23.48 -3.98 -9.62
CA GLU A 196 -24.75 -3.93 -10.36
C GLU A 196 -24.64 -4.65 -11.72
N PHE A 197 -23.55 -4.43 -12.47
CA PHE A 197 -23.27 -5.15 -13.71
C PHE A 197 -23.04 -6.63 -13.46
N TYR A 198 -22.25 -6.97 -12.45
CA TYR A 198 -21.96 -8.35 -12.08
C TYR A 198 -23.24 -9.12 -11.76
N LYS A 199 -24.10 -8.56 -10.89
CA LYS A 199 -25.40 -9.12 -10.53
C LYS A 199 -26.30 -9.36 -11.74
N ARG A 200 -26.31 -8.41 -12.68
CA ARG A 200 -27.21 -8.45 -13.83
C ARG A 200 -26.78 -9.42 -14.93
N TYR A 201 -25.47 -9.54 -15.15
CA TYR A 201 -24.93 -10.19 -16.34
C TYR A 201 -24.05 -11.41 -16.06
N VAL A 202 -23.62 -11.62 -14.81
CA VAL A 202 -22.70 -12.71 -14.46
C VAL A 202 -23.29 -13.69 -13.46
N ASP A 203 -23.43 -13.32 -12.19
CA ASP A 203 -24.00 -14.19 -11.14
C ASP A 203 -24.58 -13.34 -10.00
N GLU A 204 -25.70 -13.80 -9.42
CA GLU A 204 -26.31 -13.19 -8.22
C GLU A 204 -25.65 -13.63 -6.90
N ARG A 205 -24.83 -14.66 -6.93
CA ARG A 205 -24.16 -15.25 -5.75
C ARG A 205 -22.80 -14.63 -5.53
N TYR A 206 -22.76 -13.40 -5.06
CA TYR A 206 -21.54 -12.66 -4.80
C TYR A 206 -21.59 -11.91 -3.48
N ARG A 207 -20.41 -11.52 -3.01
CA ARG A 207 -20.23 -10.63 -1.86
C ARG A 207 -18.96 -9.80 -2.07
N PHE A 208 -19.03 -8.50 -1.79
CA PHE A 208 -17.88 -7.62 -1.74
C PHE A 208 -17.47 -7.40 -0.29
N ILE A 209 -16.20 -7.60 0.01
CA ILE A 209 -15.62 -7.47 1.34
C ILE A 209 -14.56 -6.36 1.29
N PHE A 210 -14.77 -5.33 2.11
CA PHE A 210 -13.90 -4.18 2.23
C PHE A 210 -13.25 -4.19 3.60
N VAL A 211 -11.95 -4.53 3.66
CA VAL A 211 -11.18 -4.57 4.90
C VAL A 211 -10.35 -3.30 5.03
N GLY A 212 -10.56 -2.54 6.11
CA GLY A 212 -9.79 -1.35 6.41
C GLY A 212 -10.61 -0.20 6.97
N ARG A 213 -9.91 0.86 7.36
CA ARG A 213 -10.51 2.01 8.07
C ARG A 213 -11.52 2.75 7.21
N THR A 214 -12.66 3.09 7.83
CA THR A 214 -13.78 3.82 7.21
C THR A 214 -13.90 5.27 7.70
N ASP A 215 -13.16 5.63 8.75
CA ASP A 215 -13.25 6.90 9.48
C ASP A 215 -12.35 8.01 8.91
N GLY A 216 -11.47 7.70 7.94
CA GLY A 216 -10.52 8.68 7.39
C GLY A 216 -11.18 9.80 6.58
N VAL A 217 -12.29 9.52 5.87
CA VAL A 217 -13.06 10.51 5.10
C VAL A 217 -14.55 10.20 5.25
N PRO A 218 -15.19 10.57 6.38
CA PRO A 218 -16.55 10.14 6.72
C PRO A 218 -17.62 10.51 5.69
N ARG A 219 -17.51 11.69 5.06
CA ARG A 219 -18.45 12.13 4.01
C ARG A 219 -18.42 11.20 2.79
N TYR A 220 -17.22 10.76 2.40
CA TYR A 220 -17.07 9.80 1.31
C TYR A 220 -17.68 8.44 1.67
N TYR A 221 -17.38 7.92 2.86
CA TYR A 221 -17.96 6.65 3.32
C TYR A 221 -19.50 6.70 3.37
N ASN A 222 -20.07 7.81 3.86
CA ASN A 222 -21.54 7.99 3.89
C ASN A 222 -22.13 8.00 2.46
N MET A 223 -21.44 8.62 1.50
CA MET A 223 -21.86 8.59 0.09
C MET A 223 -21.85 7.14 -0.46
N VAL A 224 -20.80 6.37 -0.17
CA VAL A 224 -20.73 4.95 -0.59
C VAL A 224 -21.92 4.15 -0.01
N ARG A 225 -22.24 4.35 1.27
CA ARG A 225 -23.40 3.71 1.92
C ARG A 225 -24.72 4.12 1.30
N ALA A 226 -24.87 5.39 0.95
CA ALA A 226 -26.06 5.90 0.27
C ALA A 226 -26.22 5.30 -1.13
N LEU A 227 -25.12 5.11 -1.87
CA LEU A 227 -25.12 4.51 -3.20
C LEU A 227 -25.58 3.05 -3.19
N ILE A 228 -25.18 2.26 -2.18
CA ILE A 228 -25.66 0.89 -1.99
C ILE A 228 -27.20 0.87 -1.82
N ALA A 229 -27.72 1.81 -1.03
CA ALA A 229 -29.16 1.93 -0.83
C ALA A 229 -29.90 2.42 -2.09
N GLU A 230 -29.32 3.37 -2.83
CA GLU A 230 -29.87 3.89 -4.09
C GLU A 230 -30.02 2.80 -5.15
N PHE A 231 -29.02 1.93 -5.29
CA PHE A 231 -29.08 0.78 -6.20
C PHE A 231 -29.92 -0.39 -5.67
N GLN A 232 -30.52 -0.24 -4.50
CA GLN A 232 -31.33 -1.29 -3.87
C GLN A 232 -30.57 -2.62 -3.75
N MET A 233 -29.26 -2.53 -3.52
CA MET A 233 -28.43 -3.71 -3.35
C MET A 233 -28.65 -4.33 -1.98
N PRO A 234 -28.67 -5.67 -1.87
CA PRO A 234 -28.79 -6.33 -0.57
C PRO A 234 -27.64 -5.92 0.35
N PRO A 235 -27.89 -5.39 1.57
CA PRO A 235 -26.84 -4.87 2.45
C PRO A 235 -25.81 -5.93 2.89
N ASP A 236 -26.22 -7.19 2.96
CA ASP A 236 -25.39 -8.34 3.30
C ASP A 236 -24.37 -8.70 2.21
N ARG A 237 -24.49 -8.10 1.02
CA ARG A 237 -23.56 -8.27 -0.09
C ARG A 237 -22.36 -7.32 -0.02
N PHE A 238 -22.37 -6.36 0.90
CA PHE A 238 -21.31 -5.36 1.05
C PHE A 238 -20.84 -5.28 2.51
N ILE A 239 -19.77 -6.00 2.82
CA ILE A 239 -19.23 -6.08 4.17
C ILE A 239 -18.10 -5.06 4.31
N PHE A 240 -18.24 -4.12 5.25
CA PHE A 240 -17.19 -3.20 5.68
C PHE A 240 -16.74 -3.61 7.07
N THR A 241 -15.58 -4.26 7.16
CA THR A 241 -15.12 -4.85 8.42
C THR A 241 -14.54 -3.81 9.39
N GLY A 242 -14.07 -2.66 8.88
CA GLY A 242 -13.11 -1.84 9.59
C GLY A 242 -11.71 -2.48 9.59
N PRO A 243 -10.78 -1.97 10.41
CA PRO A 243 -9.49 -2.62 10.62
C PRO A 243 -9.67 -3.95 11.34
N VAL A 244 -8.94 -4.98 10.94
CA VAL A 244 -8.99 -6.34 11.53
C VAL A 244 -7.59 -6.78 11.94
N PRO A 245 -7.46 -7.73 12.91
CA PRO A 245 -6.20 -8.39 13.22
C PRO A 245 -5.65 -9.18 12.02
N ASP A 246 -4.34 -9.47 12.02
CA ASP A 246 -3.67 -10.18 10.93
C ASP A 246 -4.24 -11.59 10.71
N GLU A 247 -4.68 -12.27 11.77
CA GLU A 247 -5.30 -13.59 11.69
C GLU A 247 -6.63 -13.55 10.91
N GLU A 248 -7.45 -12.53 11.14
CA GLU A 248 -8.69 -12.32 10.38
C GLU A 248 -8.39 -11.91 8.94
N LEU A 249 -7.40 -11.03 8.74
CA LEU A 249 -6.96 -10.61 7.41
C LEU A 249 -6.52 -11.81 6.56
N ALA A 250 -5.77 -12.75 7.14
CA ALA A 250 -5.37 -13.99 6.47
C ALA A 250 -6.58 -14.83 6.04
N VAL A 251 -7.64 -14.89 6.87
CA VAL A 251 -8.89 -15.60 6.52
C VAL A 251 -9.60 -14.90 5.35
N TYR A 252 -9.71 -13.56 5.37
CA TYR A 252 -10.33 -12.84 4.25
C TYR A 252 -9.58 -13.06 2.94
N TYR A 253 -8.25 -13.06 2.93
CA TYR A 253 -7.48 -13.40 1.74
C TYR A 253 -7.72 -14.86 1.33
N ARG A 254 -7.61 -15.83 2.25
CA ARG A 254 -7.74 -17.27 1.96
C ARG A 254 -9.12 -17.64 1.39
N THR A 255 -10.17 -16.95 1.80
CA THR A 255 -11.54 -17.20 1.35
C THR A 255 -11.94 -16.33 0.14
N ALA A 256 -11.09 -15.43 -0.32
CA ALA A 256 -11.37 -14.58 -1.45
C ALA A 256 -11.33 -15.35 -2.77
N SER A 257 -12.33 -15.16 -3.61
CA SER A 257 -12.36 -15.66 -4.98
C SER A 257 -11.46 -14.82 -5.89
N VAL A 258 -11.50 -13.50 -5.74
CA VAL A 258 -10.68 -12.53 -6.49
C VAL A 258 -10.39 -11.33 -5.59
N TYR A 259 -9.16 -10.82 -5.65
CA TYR A 259 -8.83 -9.49 -5.14
C TYR A 259 -9.11 -8.45 -6.22
N LEU A 260 -9.97 -7.48 -5.93
CA LEU A 260 -10.36 -6.43 -6.85
C LEU A 260 -9.90 -5.06 -6.38
N SER A 261 -9.15 -4.33 -7.22
CA SER A 261 -8.81 -2.92 -6.99
C SER A 261 -9.23 -2.03 -8.15
N LEU A 262 -10.11 -1.08 -7.87
CA LEU A 262 -10.53 -0.05 -8.83
C LEU A 262 -9.93 1.31 -8.51
N SER A 263 -8.84 1.33 -7.71
CA SER A 263 -8.13 2.53 -7.30
C SER A 263 -7.68 3.38 -8.49
N GLU A 264 -7.86 4.68 -8.42
CA GLU A 264 -7.35 5.63 -9.42
C GLU A 264 -6.00 6.22 -9.05
N HIS A 265 -5.56 5.99 -7.82
CA HIS A 265 -4.25 6.44 -7.39
C HIS A 265 -3.66 5.55 -6.30
N GLU A 266 -2.45 5.04 -6.56
CA GLU A 266 -1.63 4.23 -5.67
C GLU A 266 -0.16 4.64 -5.80
N GLY A 267 0.58 4.61 -4.70
CA GLY A 267 2.04 4.76 -4.71
C GLY A 267 2.77 3.44 -4.95
N PHE A 268 2.19 2.34 -4.45
CA PHE A 268 2.72 0.98 -4.59
C PHE A 268 1.60 -0.07 -4.62
N CYS A 269 0.65 0.02 -3.67
CA CYS A 269 -0.45 -0.92 -3.48
C CYS A 269 0.00 -2.28 -2.90
N VAL A 270 0.46 -2.28 -1.65
CA VAL A 270 0.85 -3.49 -0.89
C VAL A 270 -0.18 -4.62 -0.97
N PRO A 271 -1.51 -4.38 -0.90
CA PRO A 271 -2.52 -5.44 -0.98
C PRO A 271 -2.48 -6.28 -2.26
N LEU A 272 -1.88 -5.79 -3.35
CA LEU A 272 -1.63 -6.62 -4.55
C LEU A 272 -0.64 -7.75 -4.26
N LEU A 273 0.44 -7.45 -3.52
CA LEU A 273 1.42 -8.46 -3.13
C LEU A 273 0.83 -9.44 -2.10
N GLU A 274 0.01 -8.94 -1.18
CA GLU A 274 -0.69 -9.77 -0.20
C GLU A 274 -1.64 -10.76 -0.88
N ALA A 275 -2.43 -10.30 -1.86
CA ALA A 275 -3.28 -11.17 -2.66
C ALA A 275 -2.47 -12.22 -3.43
N MET A 276 -1.37 -11.81 -4.05
CA MET A 276 -0.46 -12.73 -4.75
C MET A 276 0.11 -13.79 -3.80
N ALA A 277 0.52 -13.41 -2.58
CA ALA A 277 1.08 -14.30 -1.57
C ALA A 277 0.06 -15.30 -1.03
N ALA A 278 -1.19 -14.88 -0.96
CA ALA A 278 -2.31 -15.74 -0.54
C ALA A 278 -2.90 -16.58 -1.70
N ASP A 279 -2.26 -16.58 -2.88
CA ASP A 279 -2.76 -17.26 -4.09
C ASP A 279 -4.15 -16.81 -4.55
N VAL A 280 -4.50 -15.55 -4.28
CA VAL A 280 -5.73 -14.93 -4.74
C VAL A 280 -5.49 -14.26 -6.10
N PRO A 281 -6.24 -14.59 -7.15
CA PRO A 281 -6.07 -13.91 -8.44
C PRO A 281 -6.45 -12.44 -8.31
N VAL A 282 -5.64 -11.57 -8.91
CA VAL A 282 -5.79 -10.13 -8.87
C VAL A 282 -6.45 -9.62 -10.15
N LEU A 283 -7.49 -8.81 -9.99
CA LEU A 283 -8.05 -7.93 -11.02
C LEU A 283 -7.88 -6.48 -10.56
N ALA A 284 -7.22 -5.64 -11.36
CA ALA A 284 -6.97 -4.26 -10.96
C ALA A 284 -7.09 -3.26 -12.12
N TYR A 285 -7.61 -2.07 -11.85
CA TYR A 285 -7.55 -0.97 -12.78
C TYR A 285 -6.10 -0.47 -12.92
N ALA A 286 -5.62 -0.36 -14.16
CA ALA A 286 -4.25 0.02 -14.49
C ALA A 286 -4.03 1.54 -14.28
N SER A 287 -3.91 1.97 -13.03
CA SER A 287 -3.65 3.36 -12.66
C SER A 287 -2.36 3.52 -11.88
N SER A 288 -1.71 4.67 -12.03
CA SER A 288 -0.53 5.07 -11.26
C SER A 288 0.50 3.94 -11.09
N ALA A 289 0.85 3.52 -9.88
CA ALA A 289 1.83 2.46 -9.62
C ALA A 289 1.30 1.02 -9.79
N VAL A 290 0.01 0.81 -10.04
CA VAL A 290 -0.56 -0.55 -10.16
C VAL A 290 0.13 -1.40 -11.24
N PRO A 291 0.39 -0.89 -12.48
CA PRO A 291 1.12 -1.64 -13.49
C PRO A 291 2.55 -2.00 -13.06
N ASP A 292 3.24 -1.10 -12.35
CA ASP A 292 4.60 -1.31 -11.85
C ASP A 292 4.63 -2.43 -10.80
N THR A 293 3.69 -2.42 -9.86
CA THR A 293 3.60 -3.45 -8.82
C THR A 293 3.21 -4.80 -9.40
N LEU A 294 2.24 -4.84 -10.31
CA LEU A 294 1.85 -6.08 -10.97
C LEU A 294 2.96 -6.64 -11.88
N GLY A 295 3.69 -5.81 -12.62
CA GLY A 295 4.75 -6.25 -13.52
C GLY A 295 4.27 -7.28 -14.55
N GLY A 296 3.03 -7.17 -15.02
CA GLY A 296 2.40 -8.12 -15.94
C GLY A 296 1.81 -9.37 -15.28
N ALA A 297 1.86 -9.49 -13.95
CA ALA A 297 1.15 -10.52 -13.19
C ALA A 297 -0.26 -10.03 -12.80
N GLY A 298 -1.18 -10.97 -12.55
CA GLY A 298 -2.58 -10.59 -12.37
C GLY A 298 -3.24 -10.19 -13.69
N ILE A 299 -4.44 -9.66 -13.62
CA ILE A 299 -5.13 -9.03 -14.75
C ILE A 299 -5.28 -7.54 -14.43
N SER A 300 -4.73 -6.69 -15.30
CA SER A 300 -4.97 -5.25 -15.25
C SER A 300 -5.73 -4.79 -16.49
N PHE A 301 -6.59 -3.79 -16.35
CA PHE A 301 -7.41 -3.30 -17.44
C PHE A 301 -7.39 -1.76 -17.52
N ALA A 302 -7.48 -1.26 -18.74
CA ALA A 302 -7.73 0.12 -19.11
C ALA A 302 -8.31 0.14 -20.55
N PRO A 303 -9.26 1.04 -20.89
CA PRO A 303 -9.84 2.08 -20.04
C PRO A 303 -10.67 1.51 -18.88
N LYS A 304 -11.14 2.40 -17.98
CA LYS A 304 -11.97 2.01 -16.83
C LYS A 304 -13.41 1.73 -17.25
N ASP A 305 -13.62 0.55 -17.83
CA ASP A 305 -14.92 0.03 -18.23
C ASP A 305 -15.39 -0.97 -17.16
N LEU A 306 -16.45 -0.62 -16.44
CA LEU A 306 -16.94 -1.42 -15.32
C LEU A 306 -17.78 -2.63 -15.78
N GLU A 307 -18.41 -2.58 -16.94
CA GLU A 307 -19.11 -3.73 -17.53
C GLU A 307 -18.09 -4.80 -17.91
N TYR A 308 -17.07 -4.42 -18.66
CA TYR A 308 -15.97 -5.30 -19.01
C TYR A 308 -15.23 -5.85 -17.77
N ALA A 309 -15.01 -5.00 -16.76
CA ALA A 309 -14.41 -5.44 -15.52
C ALA A 309 -15.26 -6.47 -14.75
N ALA A 310 -16.61 -6.36 -14.82
CA ALA A 310 -17.52 -7.34 -14.23
C ALA A 310 -17.43 -8.70 -14.95
N GLU A 311 -17.30 -8.72 -16.29
CA GLU A 311 -17.06 -9.95 -17.06
C GLU A 311 -15.72 -10.59 -16.70
N LEU A 312 -14.62 -9.81 -16.63
CA LEU A 312 -13.31 -10.29 -16.22
C LEU A 312 -13.33 -10.86 -14.79
N LEU A 313 -14.08 -10.22 -13.89
CA LEU A 313 -14.25 -10.69 -12.52
C LEU A 313 -14.94 -12.07 -12.48
N GLY A 314 -15.95 -12.27 -13.32
CA GLY A 314 -16.64 -13.54 -13.51
C GLY A 314 -15.70 -14.61 -14.09
N GLU A 315 -14.94 -14.28 -15.13
CA GLU A 315 -13.94 -15.20 -15.69
C GLU A 315 -12.91 -15.65 -14.64
N LEU A 316 -12.38 -14.73 -13.82
CA LEU A 316 -11.47 -15.09 -12.75
C LEU A 316 -12.10 -15.91 -11.64
N ALA A 317 -13.42 -15.73 -11.39
CA ALA A 317 -14.13 -16.46 -10.35
C ALA A 317 -14.46 -17.92 -10.76
N PHE A 318 -14.77 -18.16 -12.07
CA PHE A 318 -15.33 -19.43 -12.52
C PHE A 318 -14.44 -20.21 -13.50
N ASN A 319 -13.41 -19.59 -14.08
CA ASN A 319 -12.52 -20.25 -15.03
C ASN A 319 -11.24 -20.74 -14.32
N ASP A 320 -11.23 -21.97 -13.84
CA ASP A 320 -10.11 -22.58 -13.10
C ASP A 320 -8.79 -22.52 -13.87
N ARG A 321 -8.81 -22.68 -15.20
CA ARG A 321 -7.61 -22.63 -16.04
C ARG A 321 -7.00 -21.22 -16.08
N LEU A 322 -7.84 -20.21 -16.24
CA LEU A 322 -7.40 -18.82 -16.21
C LEU A 322 -6.87 -18.46 -14.81
N ARG A 323 -7.64 -18.80 -13.76
CA ARG A 323 -7.23 -18.61 -12.37
C ARG A 323 -5.86 -19.23 -12.08
N ALA A 324 -5.64 -20.48 -12.43
CA ALA A 324 -4.37 -21.18 -12.21
C ALA A 324 -3.22 -20.49 -12.96
N SER A 325 -3.43 -20.04 -14.19
CA SER A 325 -2.44 -19.33 -14.99
C SER A 325 -2.04 -17.99 -14.37
N VAL A 326 -3.04 -17.21 -13.90
CA VAL A 326 -2.83 -15.92 -13.24
C VAL A 326 -2.04 -16.11 -11.95
N ILE A 327 -2.43 -17.04 -11.08
CA ILE A 327 -1.74 -17.35 -9.82
C ILE A 327 -0.28 -17.78 -10.09
N ALA A 328 -0.04 -18.60 -11.09
CA ALA A 328 1.32 -19.00 -11.45
C ALA A 328 2.18 -17.80 -11.89
N GLY A 329 1.59 -16.81 -12.59
CA GLY A 329 2.23 -15.54 -12.91
C GLY A 329 2.56 -14.72 -11.67
N GLN A 330 1.61 -14.60 -10.76
CA GLN A 330 1.73 -13.88 -9.49
C GLN A 330 2.83 -14.46 -8.59
N ARG A 331 2.92 -15.79 -8.47
CA ARG A 331 4.00 -16.47 -7.72
C ARG A 331 5.39 -16.18 -8.29
N ARG A 332 5.51 -16.02 -9.61
CA ARG A 332 6.79 -15.60 -10.22
C ARG A 332 7.12 -14.16 -9.87
N ARG A 333 6.13 -13.27 -9.95
CA ARG A 333 6.30 -11.84 -9.64
C ARG A 333 6.71 -11.60 -8.19
N LEU A 334 6.18 -12.33 -7.23
CA LEU A 334 6.53 -12.19 -5.81
C LEU A 334 8.03 -12.34 -5.53
N LYS A 335 8.76 -13.11 -6.34
CA LYS A 335 10.23 -13.25 -6.19
C LYS A 335 10.97 -11.92 -6.36
N ASP A 336 10.37 -10.96 -7.05
CA ASP A 336 10.93 -9.64 -7.25
C ASP A 336 10.82 -8.75 -5.99
N PHE A 337 10.11 -9.19 -4.96
CA PHE A 337 9.89 -8.46 -3.70
C PHE A 337 10.42 -9.22 -2.48
N GLY A 338 11.16 -10.30 -2.68
CA GLY A 338 11.77 -11.07 -1.61
C GLY A 338 12.96 -10.35 -0.96
N ASP A 339 13.32 -10.78 0.26
CA ASP A 339 14.41 -10.22 1.05
C ASP A 339 15.74 -10.15 0.31
N ASP A 340 16.08 -11.17 -0.48
CA ASP A 340 17.33 -11.18 -1.27
C ASP A 340 17.45 -9.97 -2.20
N ARG A 341 16.34 -9.47 -2.75
CA ARG A 341 16.34 -8.27 -3.56
C ARG A 341 16.51 -7.02 -2.71
N ILE A 342 15.73 -6.90 -1.64
CA ILE A 342 15.82 -5.75 -0.72
C ILE A 342 17.25 -5.64 -0.15
N ILE A 343 17.86 -6.75 0.25
CA ILE A 343 19.25 -6.79 0.74
C ILE A 343 20.22 -6.25 -0.32
N ARG A 344 20.14 -6.74 -1.57
CA ARG A 344 21.01 -6.24 -2.65
C ARG A 344 20.84 -4.73 -2.90
N GLU A 345 19.62 -4.21 -2.87
CA GLU A 345 19.37 -2.78 -3.01
C GLU A 345 19.97 -1.99 -1.82
N LEU A 346 19.84 -2.50 -0.60
CA LEU A 346 20.43 -1.89 0.60
C LEU A 346 21.97 -1.90 0.53
N GLU A 347 22.60 -3.00 0.08
CA GLU A 347 24.05 -3.08 -0.14
C GLU A 347 24.53 -2.00 -1.12
N GLN A 348 23.78 -1.81 -2.22
CA GLN A 348 24.11 -0.76 -3.18
C GLN A 348 23.96 0.65 -2.61
N LEU A 349 22.91 0.91 -1.82
CA LEU A 349 22.68 2.20 -1.17
C LEU A 349 23.79 2.53 -0.19
N VAL A 350 24.14 1.58 0.66
CA VAL A 350 25.23 1.73 1.65
C VAL A 350 26.57 1.90 0.95
N GLY A 351 26.83 1.11 -0.11
CA GLY A 351 28.07 1.17 -0.89
C GLY A 351 28.27 2.50 -1.63
N ARG A 352 27.20 3.04 -2.27
CA ARG A 352 27.27 4.36 -2.97
C ARG A 352 27.63 5.50 -2.03
N SER A 353 27.19 5.44 -0.78
CA SER A 353 27.48 6.47 0.21
C SER A 353 28.93 6.47 0.69
N GLN A 354 29.64 5.34 0.55
CA GLN A 354 31.05 5.23 0.90
C GLN A 354 31.99 5.80 -0.19
N HIS A 355 31.54 5.85 -1.45
CA HIS A 355 32.35 6.28 -2.59
C HIS A 355 32.05 7.71 -3.07
N GLY A 356 31.04 8.38 -2.50
CA GLY A 356 30.63 9.75 -2.79
C GLY A 356 31.05 10.77 -1.72
N ALA A 357 31.97 10.39 -0.82
CA ALA A 357 32.50 11.25 0.23
C ALA A 357 33.89 11.81 -0.15
#